data_aac6e83f84ba1b1e660aeda684725651
#
_entry.id   aac6e83f84ba1b1e660aeda684725651
#
_cell.length_a   1.000
_cell.length_b   1.000
_cell.length_c   1.000
_cell.angle_alpha   90.00
_cell.angle_beta   90.00
_cell.angle_gamma   90.00
#
_symmetry.space_group_name_H-M   'P 1'
#
loop_
_entity.id
_entity.type
_entity.pdbx_description
1 polymer ?
#
loop_
_entity_poly.entity_id
_entity_poly.type
_entity_poly.pdbx_seq_one_letter_code
_entity_poly.pdbx_strand_id
1 'polypeptide(L)'
;MISFLLLLILAWSFYIGYRRGLVLQVYYLVATIVSAYFAGNFYQSLGEKFHLLIPYANPKEGIGTFFFPSDQLFQLDKVFYAGIGYLLAFTVFYSIGRLLGLFVNLIPTDKIDGKYFRIGAGVLSVGVTLFVLQMILTILATVPLEVVQNSLEKSIVAKHMIQSIPITTNFIKQIWVTKLIG
;
A
#
# COMPACT_ATOMS: atom_id res chain seq x y z
N MET A 1 17.57 0.84 9.01
CA MET A 1 17.32 -0.50 8.44
C MET A 1 16.09 -0.51 7.53
N ILE A 2 14.93 0.06 7.94
CA ILE A 2 13.70 0.08 7.12
C ILE A 2 13.91 0.77 5.76
N SER A 3 14.60 1.92 5.71
CA SER A 3 14.87 2.62 4.43
C SER A 3 15.59 1.74 3.42
N PHE A 4 16.58 0.98 3.88
CA PHE A 4 17.32 0.07 3.00
C PHE A 4 16.44 -1.06 2.46
N LEU A 5 15.62 -1.66 3.33
CA LEU A 5 14.68 -2.70 2.93
C LEU A 5 13.67 -2.18 1.89
N LEU A 6 13.10 -0.99 2.13
CA LEU A 6 12.16 -0.37 1.18
C LEU A 6 12.81 -0.11 -0.18
N LEU A 7 14.03 0.44 -0.20
CA LEU A 7 14.77 0.68 -1.44
C LEU A 7 15.09 -0.63 -2.18
N LEU A 8 15.44 -1.68 -1.44
CA LEU A 8 15.71 -3.00 -2.02
C LEU A 8 14.44 -3.60 -2.65
N ILE A 9 13.28 -3.48 -1.98
CA ILE A 9 12.00 -3.92 -2.54
C ILE A 9 11.66 -3.14 -3.81
N LEU A 10 11.87 -1.82 -3.84
CA LEU A 10 11.62 -1.00 -5.02
C LEU A 10 12.55 -1.34 -6.17
N ALA A 11 13.84 -1.55 -5.89
CA ALA A 11 14.81 -1.98 -6.90
C ALA A 11 14.45 -3.36 -7.49
N TRP A 12 14.05 -4.29 -6.63
CA TRP A 12 13.55 -5.60 -7.05
C TRP A 12 12.28 -5.50 -7.89
N SER A 13 11.36 -4.64 -7.49
CA SER A 13 10.13 -4.37 -8.24
C SER A 13 10.44 -3.80 -9.63
N PHE A 14 11.38 -2.85 -9.74
CA PHE A 14 11.83 -2.33 -11.03
C PHE A 14 12.36 -3.44 -11.92
N TYR A 15 13.23 -4.30 -11.39
CA TYR A 15 13.79 -5.44 -12.12
C TYR A 15 12.70 -6.39 -12.64
N ILE A 16 11.73 -6.73 -11.80
CA ILE A 16 10.60 -7.58 -12.20
C ILE A 16 9.78 -6.92 -13.33
N GLY A 17 9.44 -5.63 -13.18
CA GLY A 17 8.69 -4.90 -14.20
C GLY A 17 9.44 -4.81 -15.53
N TYR A 18 10.73 -4.52 -15.48
CA TYR A 18 11.61 -4.50 -16.65
C TYR A 18 11.62 -5.86 -17.41
N ARG A 19 11.63 -6.96 -16.65
CA ARG A 19 11.61 -8.32 -17.22
C ARG A 19 10.25 -8.72 -17.81
N ARG A 20 9.15 -8.21 -17.27
CA ARG A 20 7.79 -8.55 -17.71
C ARG A 20 7.37 -7.85 -19.01
N GLY A 21 7.90 -6.67 -19.27
CA GLY A 21 7.51 -5.86 -20.41
C GLY A 21 6.30 -4.96 -20.16
N LEU A 22 6.10 -3.99 -21.06
CA LEU A 22 5.17 -2.88 -20.85
C LEU A 22 3.70 -3.33 -20.82
N VAL A 23 3.30 -4.19 -21.74
CA VAL A 23 1.88 -4.59 -21.89
C VAL A 23 1.36 -5.24 -20.61
N LEU A 24 2.09 -6.21 -20.09
CA LEU A 24 1.71 -6.90 -18.86
C LEU A 24 1.77 -5.95 -17.65
N GLN A 25 2.71 -5.01 -17.64
CA GLN A 25 2.83 -4.07 -16.53
C GLN A 25 1.72 -3.00 -16.54
N VAL A 26 1.29 -2.53 -17.71
CA VAL A 26 0.10 -1.66 -17.85
C VAL A 26 -1.15 -2.41 -17.37
N TYR A 27 -1.32 -3.68 -17.75
CA TYR A 27 -2.40 -4.50 -17.23
C TYR A 27 -2.40 -4.57 -15.70
N TYR A 28 -1.23 -4.80 -15.07
CA TYR A 28 -1.14 -4.84 -13.60
C TYR A 28 -1.40 -3.47 -12.95
N LEU A 29 -1.05 -2.37 -13.59
CA LEU A 29 -1.43 -1.04 -13.13
C LEU A 29 -2.96 -0.88 -13.14
N VAL A 30 -3.63 -1.25 -14.22
CA VAL A 30 -5.11 -1.22 -14.31
C VAL A 30 -5.72 -2.15 -13.26
N ALA A 31 -5.20 -3.37 -13.12
CA ALA A 31 -5.64 -4.31 -12.08
C ALA A 31 -5.48 -3.72 -10.66
N THR A 32 -4.42 -2.97 -10.40
CA THR A 32 -4.20 -2.25 -9.12
C THR A 32 -5.29 -1.21 -8.88
N ILE A 33 -5.60 -0.38 -9.89
CA ILE A 33 -6.63 0.66 -9.79
C ILE A 33 -8.00 0.05 -9.54
N VAL A 34 -8.35 -0.98 -10.31
CA VAL A 34 -9.63 -1.70 -10.18
C VAL A 34 -9.74 -2.37 -8.80
N SER A 35 -8.66 -3.02 -8.34
CA SER A 35 -8.61 -3.66 -7.02
C SER A 35 -8.74 -2.65 -5.89
N ALA A 36 -8.12 -1.48 -6.02
CA ALA A 36 -8.22 -0.39 -5.05
C ALA A 36 -9.65 0.16 -4.96
N TYR A 37 -10.32 0.30 -6.10
CA TYR A 37 -11.73 0.72 -6.17
C TYR A 37 -12.65 -0.29 -5.47
N PHE A 38 -12.54 -1.58 -5.79
CA PHE A 38 -13.35 -2.60 -5.14
C PHE A 38 -13.04 -2.74 -3.65
N ALA A 39 -11.76 -2.66 -3.25
CA ALA A 39 -11.39 -2.67 -1.85
C ALA A 39 -12.09 -1.57 -1.05
N GLY A 40 -12.26 -0.38 -1.66
CA GLY A 40 -13.00 0.73 -1.07
C GLY A 40 -14.49 0.47 -0.77
N ASN A 41 -15.09 -0.56 -1.36
CA ASN A 41 -16.48 -0.95 -1.07
C ASN A 41 -16.60 -2.02 0.03
N PHE A 42 -15.54 -2.78 0.29
CA PHE A 42 -15.59 -3.94 1.19
C PHE A 42 -14.80 -3.75 2.49
N TYR A 43 -13.95 -2.71 2.61
CA TYR A 43 -13.01 -2.56 3.73
C TYR A 43 -13.67 -2.45 5.10
N GLN A 44 -14.82 -1.79 5.21
CA GLN A 44 -15.52 -1.61 6.50
C GLN A 44 -16.03 -2.94 7.03
N SER A 45 -16.77 -3.69 6.21
CA SER A 45 -17.30 -5.00 6.59
C SER A 45 -16.21 -6.01 6.97
N LEU A 46 -15.03 -5.94 6.31
CA LEU A 46 -13.89 -6.76 6.67
C LEU A 46 -13.21 -6.24 7.94
N GLY A 47 -13.02 -4.94 8.08
CA GLY A 47 -12.40 -4.32 9.25
C GLY A 47 -13.12 -4.68 10.55
N GLU A 48 -14.45 -4.63 10.56
CA GLU A 48 -15.29 -5.01 11.71
C GLU A 48 -15.06 -6.47 12.15
N LYS A 49 -14.89 -7.39 11.19
CA LYS A 49 -14.59 -8.80 11.50
C LYS A 49 -13.21 -8.98 12.12
N PHE A 50 -12.23 -8.19 11.68
CA PHE A 50 -10.86 -8.26 12.22
C PHE A 50 -10.72 -7.63 13.60
N HIS A 51 -11.60 -6.75 13.99
CA HIS A 51 -11.65 -6.23 15.36
C HIS A 51 -11.78 -7.34 16.42
N LEU A 52 -12.46 -8.44 16.08
CA LEU A 52 -12.63 -9.59 16.96
C LEU A 52 -11.41 -10.55 16.96
N LEU A 53 -10.57 -10.49 15.94
CA LEU A 53 -9.49 -11.47 15.73
C LEU A 53 -8.11 -10.91 16.09
N ILE A 54 -7.89 -9.61 15.88
CA ILE A 54 -6.58 -8.98 16.06
C ILE A 54 -6.70 -7.94 17.18
N PRO A 55 -6.05 -8.14 18.34
CA PRO A 55 -6.03 -7.12 19.39
C PRO A 55 -5.23 -5.91 18.95
N TYR A 56 -5.83 -4.71 19.03
CA TYR A 56 -5.11 -3.47 18.82
C TYR A 56 -4.31 -3.11 20.09
N ALA A 57 -3.08 -2.64 19.88
CA ALA A 57 -2.26 -2.16 20.98
C ALA A 57 -2.81 -0.82 21.49
N ASN A 58 -3.42 -0.80 22.67
CA ASN A 58 -3.91 0.44 23.26
C ASN A 58 -2.74 1.41 23.54
N PRO A 59 -2.92 2.72 23.23
CA PRO A 59 -1.93 3.72 23.55
C PRO A 59 -1.69 3.75 25.06
N LYS A 60 -0.41 3.69 25.46
CA LYS A 60 0.01 3.91 26.85
C LYS A 60 0.18 5.40 27.10
N GLU A 61 -0.01 5.85 28.33
CA GLU A 61 0.27 7.23 28.74
C GLU A 61 1.71 7.61 28.31
N GLY A 62 1.84 8.73 27.57
CA GLY A 62 3.11 9.23 27.07
C GLY A 62 3.61 8.63 25.75
N ILE A 63 2.96 7.61 25.18
CA ILE A 63 3.30 7.05 23.89
C ILE A 63 2.27 7.49 22.86
N GLY A 64 2.64 8.45 22.02
CA GLY A 64 1.86 8.89 20.86
C GLY A 64 2.30 8.23 19.56
N THR A 65 1.65 8.59 18.48
CA THR A 65 2.09 8.26 17.12
C THR A 65 2.78 9.47 16.49
N PHE A 66 3.86 9.25 15.74
CA PHE A 66 4.60 10.33 15.08
C PHE A 66 3.81 11.00 13.94
N PHE A 67 2.92 10.23 13.30
CA PHE A 67 2.22 10.64 12.08
C PHE A 67 0.80 11.17 12.31
N PHE A 68 0.22 10.92 13.48
CA PHE A 68 -1.14 11.34 13.83
C PHE A 68 -1.12 12.19 15.10
N PRO A 69 -1.95 13.26 15.17
CA PRO A 69 -2.07 14.11 16.36
C PRO A 69 -2.57 13.33 17.57
N SER A 70 -2.21 13.80 18.77
CA SER A 70 -2.56 13.15 20.03
C SER A 70 -4.07 13.11 20.35
N ASP A 71 -4.84 14.04 19.81
CA ASP A 71 -6.31 14.10 19.92
C ASP A 71 -7.02 12.98 19.16
N GLN A 72 -6.37 12.39 18.15
CA GLN A 72 -6.89 11.32 17.32
C GLN A 72 -6.49 9.91 17.79
N LEU A 73 -5.63 9.80 18.82
CA LEU A 73 -5.09 8.52 19.29
C LEU A 73 -6.15 7.47 19.64
N PHE A 74 -7.27 7.91 20.22
CA PHE A 74 -8.39 7.03 20.62
C PHE A 74 -9.27 6.55 19.45
N GLN A 75 -9.03 7.05 18.24
CA GLN A 75 -9.76 6.66 17.03
C GLN A 75 -8.87 5.88 16.05
N LEU A 76 -7.57 5.73 16.37
CA LEU A 76 -6.62 5.05 15.49
C LEU A 76 -6.87 3.53 15.39
N ASP A 77 -7.53 2.94 16.38
CA ASP A 77 -8.01 1.55 16.31
C ASP A 77 -8.93 1.34 15.11
N LYS A 78 -9.90 2.24 14.91
CA LYS A 78 -10.83 2.19 13.77
C LYS A 78 -10.07 2.33 12.44
N VAL A 79 -9.10 3.24 12.38
CA VAL A 79 -8.27 3.45 11.19
C VAL A 79 -7.41 2.22 10.91
N PHE A 80 -6.86 1.60 11.94
CA PHE A 80 -6.07 0.37 11.84
C PHE A 80 -6.89 -0.78 11.26
N TYR A 81 -8.07 -1.06 11.83
CA TYR A 81 -8.91 -2.17 11.34
C TYR A 81 -9.44 -1.91 9.93
N ALA A 82 -9.83 -0.67 9.64
CA ALA A 82 -10.23 -0.28 8.29
C ALA A 82 -9.08 -0.43 7.28
N GLY A 83 -7.87 -0.05 7.67
CA GLY A 83 -6.67 -0.24 6.86
C GLY A 83 -6.37 -1.71 6.57
N ILE A 84 -6.46 -2.57 7.60
CA ILE A 84 -6.31 -4.04 7.43
C ILE A 84 -7.40 -4.58 6.51
N GLY A 85 -8.66 -4.21 6.74
CA GLY A 85 -9.78 -4.62 5.90
C GLY A 85 -9.58 -4.22 4.44
N TYR A 86 -9.08 -2.99 4.21
CA TYR A 86 -8.75 -2.49 2.88
C TYR A 86 -7.60 -3.27 2.23
N LEU A 87 -6.51 -3.49 2.95
CA LEU A 87 -5.34 -4.23 2.46
C LEU A 87 -5.70 -5.67 2.08
N LEU A 88 -6.54 -6.32 2.87
CA LEU A 88 -6.99 -7.68 2.59
C LEU A 88 -7.92 -7.74 1.39
N ALA A 89 -8.93 -6.86 1.32
CA ALA A 89 -9.80 -6.75 0.15
C ALA A 89 -8.98 -6.48 -1.12
N PHE A 90 -8.07 -5.51 -1.06
CA PHE A 90 -7.16 -5.20 -2.16
C PHE A 90 -6.35 -6.43 -2.58
N THR A 91 -5.77 -7.15 -1.63
CA THR A 91 -4.95 -8.34 -1.90
C THR A 91 -5.76 -9.41 -2.61
N VAL A 92 -7.01 -9.65 -2.20
CA VAL A 92 -7.90 -10.63 -2.85
C VAL A 92 -8.20 -10.21 -4.29
N PHE A 93 -8.68 -8.99 -4.51
CA PHE A 93 -9.02 -8.51 -5.86
C PHE A 93 -7.80 -8.43 -6.77
N TYR A 94 -6.67 -7.98 -6.25
CA TYR A 94 -5.43 -7.92 -7.00
C TYR A 94 -4.88 -9.31 -7.33
N SER A 95 -5.03 -10.29 -6.45
CA SER A 95 -4.65 -11.68 -6.72
C SER A 95 -5.48 -12.28 -7.86
N ILE A 96 -6.79 -12.02 -7.88
CA ILE A 96 -7.66 -12.40 -9.00
C ILE A 96 -7.17 -11.73 -10.29
N GLY A 97 -6.90 -10.43 -10.26
CA GLY A 97 -6.33 -9.70 -11.40
C GLY A 97 -5.01 -10.30 -11.87
N ARG A 98 -4.13 -10.71 -10.95
CA ARG A 98 -2.87 -11.38 -11.30
C ARG A 98 -3.06 -12.73 -11.97
N LEU A 99 -4.03 -13.51 -11.54
CA LEU A 99 -4.38 -14.78 -12.20
C LEU A 99 -4.88 -14.54 -13.62
N LEU A 100 -5.74 -13.54 -13.81
CA LEU A 100 -6.21 -13.15 -15.15
C LEU A 100 -5.06 -12.63 -16.03
N GLY A 101 -4.03 -12.03 -15.44
CA GLY A 101 -2.82 -11.60 -16.13
C GLY A 101 -2.05 -12.72 -16.81
N LEU A 102 -2.25 -13.99 -16.43
CA LEU A 102 -1.67 -15.14 -17.12
C LEU A 102 -2.17 -15.23 -18.57
N PHE A 103 -3.44 -14.89 -18.82
CA PHE A 103 -4.00 -14.86 -20.18
C PHE A 103 -3.44 -13.69 -21.00
N VAL A 104 -3.18 -12.55 -20.37
CA VAL A 104 -2.53 -11.40 -21.03
C VAL A 104 -1.10 -11.74 -21.46
N ASN A 105 -0.41 -12.59 -20.71
CA ASN A 105 0.96 -13.03 -21.06
C ASN A 105 1.00 -13.93 -22.30
N LEU A 106 -0.14 -14.46 -22.76
CA LEU A 106 -0.24 -15.24 -24.00
C LEU A 106 -0.32 -14.36 -25.26
N ILE A 107 -0.54 -13.06 -25.10
CA ILE A 107 -0.60 -12.13 -26.23
C ILE A 107 0.81 -11.87 -26.73
N PRO A 108 1.12 -12.11 -28.03
CA PRO A 108 2.42 -11.81 -28.59
C PRO A 108 2.69 -10.30 -28.58
N THR A 109 3.73 -9.88 -27.89
CA THR A 109 4.08 -8.45 -27.68
C THR A 109 5.38 -8.03 -28.35
N ASP A 110 5.88 -8.82 -29.30
CA ASP A 110 7.18 -8.65 -29.94
C ASP A 110 7.39 -7.25 -30.56
N LYS A 111 6.30 -6.59 -30.96
CA LYS A 111 6.34 -5.23 -31.54
C LYS A 111 6.56 -4.14 -30.49
N ILE A 112 6.38 -4.43 -29.19
CA ILE A 112 6.46 -3.47 -28.07
C ILE A 112 7.59 -3.89 -27.11
N ASP A 113 8.61 -4.56 -27.59
CA ASP A 113 9.72 -5.09 -26.80
C ASP A 113 11.03 -4.32 -27.03
N GLY A 114 11.00 -3.00 -26.85
CA GLY A 114 12.19 -2.15 -26.91
C GLY A 114 12.73 -1.81 -25.53
N LYS A 115 14.03 -1.46 -25.42
CA LYS A 115 14.67 -1.05 -24.16
C LYS A 115 13.91 0.03 -23.41
N TYR A 116 13.38 1.03 -24.12
CA TYR A 116 12.60 2.12 -23.51
C TYR A 116 11.27 1.64 -22.94
N PHE A 117 10.58 0.72 -23.61
CA PHE A 117 9.34 0.13 -23.13
C PHE A 117 9.58 -0.72 -21.87
N ARG A 118 10.68 -1.45 -21.80
CA ARG A 118 11.07 -2.21 -20.60
C ARG A 118 11.42 -1.32 -19.43
N ILE A 119 12.10 -0.17 -19.66
CA ILE A 119 12.35 0.82 -18.61
C ILE A 119 11.01 1.39 -18.10
N GLY A 120 10.11 1.77 -19.01
CA GLY A 120 8.77 2.23 -18.65
C GLY A 120 7.98 1.21 -17.81
N ALA A 121 8.06 -0.08 -18.18
CA ALA A 121 7.49 -1.17 -17.40
C ALA A 121 8.09 -1.27 -15.98
N GLY A 122 9.41 -1.11 -15.86
CA GLY A 122 10.08 -1.05 -14.56
C GLY A 122 9.56 0.09 -13.69
N VAL A 123 9.42 1.28 -14.25
CA VAL A 123 8.89 2.47 -13.54
C VAL A 123 7.45 2.25 -13.08
N LEU A 124 6.58 1.72 -13.95
CA LEU A 124 5.19 1.39 -13.59
C LEU A 124 5.13 0.34 -12.47
N SER A 125 6.01 -0.65 -12.49
CA SER A 125 6.11 -1.65 -11.43
C SER A 125 6.46 -1.04 -10.08
N VAL A 126 7.41 -0.09 -10.08
CA VAL A 126 7.77 0.67 -8.87
C VAL A 126 6.56 1.45 -8.37
N GLY A 127 5.78 2.10 -9.24
CA GLY A 127 4.56 2.82 -8.85
C GLY A 127 3.52 1.94 -8.16
N VAL A 128 3.25 0.75 -8.70
CA VAL A 128 2.35 -0.24 -8.08
C VAL A 128 2.87 -0.68 -6.72
N THR A 129 4.17 -0.97 -6.62
CA THR A 129 4.80 -1.42 -5.38
C THR A 129 4.82 -0.31 -4.33
N LEU A 130 5.08 0.93 -4.73
CA LEU A 130 4.99 2.11 -3.86
C LEU A 130 3.61 2.24 -3.23
N PHE A 131 2.54 2.08 -4.01
CA PHE A 131 1.18 2.13 -3.51
C PHE A 131 0.91 1.06 -2.44
N VAL A 132 1.33 -0.19 -2.69
CA VAL A 132 1.17 -1.28 -1.71
C VAL A 132 2.00 -1.03 -0.44
N LEU A 133 3.25 -0.62 -0.58
CA LEU A 133 4.11 -0.31 0.56
C LEU A 133 3.55 0.85 1.38
N GLN A 134 3.00 1.87 0.71
CA GLN A 134 2.39 3.01 1.39
C GLN A 134 1.15 2.60 2.20
N MET A 135 0.29 1.70 1.70
CA MET A 135 -0.81 1.15 2.49
C MET A 135 -0.29 0.46 3.76
N ILE A 136 0.70 -0.41 3.62
CA ILE A 136 1.29 -1.12 4.76
C ILE A 136 1.92 -0.14 5.76
N LEU A 137 2.70 0.84 5.29
CA LEU A 137 3.33 1.83 6.16
C LEU A 137 2.32 2.72 6.86
N THR A 138 1.20 3.08 6.19
CA THR A 138 0.13 3.86 6.81
C THR A 138 -0.57 3.08 7.91
N ILE A 139 -0.82 1.78 7.72
CA ILE A 139 -1.37 0.90 8.77
C ILE A 139 -0.39 0.81 9.95
N LEU A 140 0.90 0.60 9.69
CA LEU A 140 1.92 0.55 10.74
C LEU A 140 2.05 1.88 11.49
N ALA A 141 1.83 3.01 10.81
CA ALA A 141 1.87 4.34 11.43
C ALA A 141 0.73 4.57 12.45
N THR A 142 -0.38 3.80 12.36
CA THR A 142 -1.46 3.87 13.36
C THR A 142 -1.18 3.07 14.63
N VAL A 143 -0.17 2.19 14.62
CA VAL A 143 0.13 1.31 15.75
C VAL A 143 0.99 2.05 16.80
N PRO A 144 0.48 2.32 18.03
CA PRO A 144 1.20 3.07 19.05
C PRO A 144 2.20 2.19 19.82
N LEU A 145 3.09 1.54 19.11
CA LEU A 145 4.21 0.78 19.67
C LEU A 145 5.51 1.56 19.47
N GLU A 146 6.24 1.81 20.53
CA GLU A 146 7.49 2.57 20.50
C GLU A 146 8.50 2.04 19.46
N VAL A 147 8.65 0.73 19.37
CA VAL A 147 9.56 0.09 18.40
C VAL A 147 9.15 0.41 16.95
N VAL A 148 7.84 0.40 16.66
CA VAL A 148 7.29 0.70 15.33
C VAL A 148 7.47 2.18 15.02
N GLN A 149 7.05 3.05 15.93
CA GLN A 149 7.11 4.51 15.76
C GLN A 149 8.56 5.00 15.60
N ASN A 150 9.48 4.58 16.46
CA ASN A 150 10.89 4.91 16.36
C ASN A 150 11.53 4.40 15.05
N SER A 151 11.11 3.24 14.59
CA SER A 151 11.62 2.65 13.34
C SER A 151 11.13 3.42 12.10
N LEU A 152 9.88 3.85 12.10
CA LEU A 152 9.30 4.68 11.03
C LEU A 152 9.87 6.10 11.07
N GLU A 153 10.01 6.68 12.26
CA GLU A 153 10.56 8.02 12.45
C GLU A 153 12.01 8.14 11.95
N LYS A 154 12.85 7.16 12.24
CA LYS A 154 14.24 7.12 11.79
C LYS A 154 14.39 6.83 10.30
N SER A 155 13.32 6.41 9.61
CA SER A 155 13.36 6.08 8.19
C SER A 155 12.92 7.25 7.32
N ILE A 156 13.87 7.93 6.68
CA ILE A 156 13.60 9.03 5.75
C ILE A 156 12.67 8.56 4.60
N VAL A 157 12.92 7.36 4.07
CA VAL A 157 12.13 6.80 2.97
C VAL A 157 10.69 6.54 3.40
N ALA A 158 10.48 5.93 4.59
CA ALA A 158 9.13 5.69 5.10
C ALA A 158 8.36 6.99 5.35
N LYS A 159 9.01 8.00 5.97
CA LYS A 159 8.41 9.34 6.15
C LYS A 159 7.95 9.93 4.83
N HIS A 160 8.83 9.90 3.83
CA HIS A 160 8.52 10.46 2.52
C HIS A 160 7.38 9.73 1.82
N MET A 161 7.34 8.40 1.95
CA MET A 161 6.25 7.59 1.40
C MET A 161 4.91 7.87 2.09
N ILE A 162 4.87 8.05 3.40
CA ILE A 162 3.63 8.29 4.14
C ILE A 162 3.10 9.73 3.91
N GLN A 163 3.99 10.72 3.86
CA GLN A 163 3.60 12.14 3.90
C GLN A 163 3.64 12.86 2.56
N SER A 164 4.57 12.48 1.66
CA SER A 164 4.97 13.34 0.54
C SER A 164 4.54 12.86 -0.84
N ILE A 165 3.87 11.71 -0.97
CA ILE A 165 3.36 11.24 -2.26
C ILE A 165 1.90 11.71 -2.41
N PRO A 166 1.63 12.88 -3.04
CA PRO A 166 0.34 13.57 -2.90
C PRO A 166 -0.85 12.76 -3.44
N ILE A 167 -0.67 12.04 -4.54
CA ILE A 167 -1.76 11.28 -5.18
C ILE A 167 -2.22 10.13 -4.29
N THR A 168 -1.30 9.28 -3.87
CA THR A 168 -1.63 8.06 -3.12
C THR A 168 -1.88 8.36 -1.64
N THR A 169 -1.18 9.34 -1.05
CA THR A 169 -1.43 9.78 0.33
C THR A 169 -2.82 10.38 0.50
N ASN A 170 -3.24 11.26 -0.42
CA ASN A 170 -4.58 11.84 -0.39
C ASN A 170 -5.66 10.77 -0.61
N PHE A 171 -5.44 9.86 -1.56
CA PHE A 171 -6.35 8.75 -1.82
C PHE A 171 -6.52 7.85 -0.58
N ILE A 172 -5.43 7.46 0.05
CA ILE A 172 -5.43 6.63 1.26
C ILE A 172 -6.12 7.38 2.41
N LYS A 173 -5.76 8.65 2.64
CA LYS A 173 -6.39 9.48 3.68
C LYS A 173 -7.89 9.64 3.46
N GLN A 174 -8.33 9.93 2.26
CA GLN A 174 -9.76 10.11 1.96
C GLN A 174 -10.58 8.83 2.10
N ILE A 175 -10.03 7.67 1.75
CA ILE A 175 -10.80 6.42 1.79
C ILE A 175 -11.04 5.96 3.21
N TRP A 176 -10.02 5.93 4.07
CA TRP A 176 -10.22 5.36 5.40
C TRP A 176 -9.80 6.26 6.57
N VAL A 177 -8.90 7.24 6.42
CA VAL A 177 -8.53 8.11 7.53
C VAL A 177 -9.58 9.20 7.73
N THR A 178 -9.86 10.02 6.73
CA THR A 178 -10.79 11.17 6.84
C THR A 178 -12.24 10.74 7.04
N LYS A 179 -12.67 9.60 6.45
CA LYS A 179 -14.04 9.08 6.66
C LYS A 179 -14.30 8.56 8.06
N LEU A 180 -13.25 8.25 8.83
CA LEU A 180 -13.38 7.63 10.15
C LEU A 180 -13.04 8.58 11.29
N ILE A 181 -12.22 9.60 11.04
CA ILE A 181 -11.74 10.57 12.04
C ILE A 181 -12.31 11.98 11.77
N GLY A 182 -12.78 12.25 10.52
CA GLY A 182 -13.26 13.57 10.07
C GLY A 182 -14.61 13.98 10.59
#